data_6461511cb8870983779d468ae0a222f5
#
_entry.id   6461511cb8870983779d468ae0a222f5
#
_cell.length_a   1.000
_cell.length_b   1.000
_cell.length_c   1.000
_cell.angle_alpha   90.00
_cell.angle_beta   90.00
_cell.angle_gamma   90.00
#
_symmetry.space_group_name_H-M   'P 1'
#
loop_
_entity.id
_entity.type
_entity.pdbx_description
1 polymer ?
#
loop_
_entity_poly.entity_id
_entity_poly.type
_entity_poly.pdbx_seq_one_letter_code
_entity_poly.pdbx_strand_id
1 'polypeptide(L)'
;MKTLTPKQARFCELLAGGMSKSESYRNAYDANGMGDRSVRTEAHRLGLKPHIAEAIERLEEEDSAIRHSTDRLRNDWILQRLQDEAIRPKNPASARVRALEILARTQGMFTDVKHVEMHRSPGEIEQELLQKLGSLNLPLSC
;
A
#
# COMPACT_ATOMS: atom_id res chain seq x y z
N MET A 1 10.23 26.72 -10.55
CA MET A 1 10.82 25.40 -10.17
C MET A 1 12.33 25.49 -10.32
N LYS A 2 13.12 25.17 -9.30
CA LYS A 2 14.58 25.09 -9.46
C LYS A 2 14.90 23.79 -10.21
N THR A 3 15.55 23.91 -11.36
CA THR A 3 16.04 22.77 -12.14
C THR A 3 17.08 22.00 -11.33
N LEU A 4 16.90 20.68 -11.22
CA LEU A 4 17.87 19.80 -10.56
C LEU A 4 19.16 19.72 -11.40
N THR A 5 20.29 19.74 -10.75
CA THR A 5 21.55 19.39 -11.43
C THR A 5 21.57 17.88 -11.74
N PRO A 6 22.35 17.42 -12.75
CA PRO A 6 22.42 16.00 -13.09
C PRO A 6 22.76 15.10 -11.88
N LYS A 7 23.66 15.57 -11.00
CA LYS A 7 24.02 14.84 -9.78
C LYS A 7 22.87 14.78 -8.77
N GLN A 8 22.08 15.86 -8.66
CA GLN A 8 20.89 15.89 -7.82
C GLN A 8 19.80 14.98 -8.36
N ALA A 9 19.54 15.00 -9.66
CA ALA A 9 18.59 14.09 -10.31
C ALA A 9 18.97 12.65 -10.06
N ARG A 10 20.23 12.28 -10.26
CA ARG A 10 20.73 10.93 -9.99
C ARG A 10 20.60 10.51 -8.53
N PHE A 11 20.84 11.43 -7.59
CA PHE A 11 20.61 11.18 -6.17
C PHE A 11 19.14 10.86 -5.85
N CYS A 12 18.21 11.66 -6.41
CA CYS A 12 16.77 11.44 -6.23
C CYS A 12 16.30 10.10 -6.83
N GLU A 13 16.75 9.75 -8.04
CA GLU A 13 16.43 8.47 -8.69
C GLU A 13 16.88 7.26 -7.86
N LEU A 14 18.11 7.29 -7.36
CA LEU A 14 18.66 6.20 -6.56
C LEU A 14 17.94 6.06 -5.21
N LEU A 15 17.55 7.18 -4.61
CA LEU A 15 16.83 7.19 -3.35
C LEU A 15 15.39 6.69 -3.52
N ALA A 16 14.67 7.17 -4.54
CA ALA A 16 13.34 6.70 -4.90
C ALA A 16 13.34 5.20 -5.27
N GLY A 17 14.42 4.70 -5.87
CA GLY A 17 14.65 3.27 -6.13
C GLY A 17 14.94 2.42 -4.89
N GLY A 18 14.90 3.02 -3.67
CA GLY A 18 15.05 2.30 -2.39
C GLY A 18 16.49 2.21 -1.86
N MET A 19 17.45 2.88 -2.50
CA MET A 19 18.83 2.91 -2.02
C MET A 19 18.96 3.83 -0.78
N SER A 20 19.87 3.51 0.12
CA SER A 20 20.11 4.36 1.30
C SER A 20 20.63 5.74 0.92
N LYS A 21 20.32 6.77 1.73
CA LYS A 21 20.79 8.16 1.48
C LYS A 21 22.29 8.26 1.28
N SER A 22 23.07 7.52 2.07
CA SER A 22 24.54 7.54 2.00
C SER A 22 25.07 6.89 0.72
N GLU A 23 24.50 5.78 0.29
CA GLU A 23 24.88 5.09 -0.94
C GLU A 23 24.44 5.90 -2.17
N SER A 24 23.23 6.45 -2.17
CA SER A 24 22.74 7.34 -3.23
C SER A 24 23.66 8.54 -3.41
N TYR A 25 24.13 9.12 -2.29
CA TYR A 25 25.07 10.23 -2.34
C TYR A 25 26.43 9.81 -2.90
N ARG A 26 26.98 8.68 -2.47
CA ARG A 26 28.26 8.16 -2.98
C ARG A 26 28.21 7.94 -4.49
N ASN A 27 27.13 7.33 -4.97
CA ASN A 27 26.97 7.01 -6.39
C ASN A 27 26.70 8.25 -7.25
N ALA A 28 25.95 9.24 -6.73
CA ALA A 28 25.60 10.44 -7.49
C ALA A 28 26.72 11.48 -7.54
N TYR A 29 27.55 11.56 -6.48
CA TYR A 29 28.59 12.58 -6.32
C TYR A 29 30.01 12.04 -6.42
N ASP A 30 30.16 10.74 -6.67
CA ASP A 30 31.47 10.06 -6.71
C ASP A 30 32.30 10.32 -5.44
N ALA A 31 31.65 10.16 -4.29
CA ALA A 31 32.19 10.48 -2.98
C ALA A 31 33.00 9.34 -2.36
N ASN A 32 33.66 8.48 -3.18
CA ASN A 32 34.39 7.31 -2.72
C ASN A 32 35.58 7.63 -1.79
N GLY A 33 36.14 8.84 -1.93
CA GLY A 33 37.23 9.34 -1.07
C GLY A 33 36.77 10.03 0.23
N MET A 34 35.45 10.18 0.45
CA MET A 34 34.90 10.81 1.64
C MET A 34 34.70 9.80 2.77
N GLY A 35 35.01 10.24 4.01
CA GLY A 35 34.71 9.44 5.20
C GLY A 35 33.20 9.25 5.41
N ASP A 36 32.77 8.11 5.96
CA ASP A 36 31.36 7.75 6.16
C ASP A 36 30.53 8.80 6.89
N ARG A 37 31.12 9.44 7.90
CA ARG A 37 30.46 10.51 8.66
C ARG A 37 30.15 11.71 7.79
N SER A 38 31.10 12.13 6.94
CA SER A 38 30.93 13.27 6.04
C SER A 38 29.88 12.98 4.98
N VAL A 39 29.90 11.79 4.37
CA VAL A 39 28.91 11.33 3.41
C VAL A 39 27.51 11.34 4.03
N ARG A 40 27.35 10.80 5.23
CA ARG A 40 26.05 10.76 5.93
C ARG A 40 25.50 12.16 6.19
N THR A 41 26.35 13.08 6.62
CA THR A 41 25.98 14.47 6.90
C THR A 41 25.56 15.19 5.61
N GLU A 42 26.34 15.06 4.53
CA GLU A 42 26.04 15.72 3.26
C GLU A 42 24.80 15.12 2.57
N ALA A 43 24.65 13.79 2.60
CA ALA A 43 23.45 13.11 2.07
C ALA A 43 22.19 13.55 2.81
N HIS A 44 22.27 13.66 4.14
CA HIS A 44 21.14 14.13 4.95
C HIS A 44 20.80 15.59 4.62
N ARG A 45 21.83 16.48 4.59
CA ARG A 45 21.65 17.90 4.25
C ARG A 45 21.07 18.10 2.85
N LEU A 46 21.49 17.27 1.90
CA LEU A 46 20.97 17.32 0.53
C LEU A 46 19.49 16.91 0.49
N GLY A 47 19.11 15.82 1.16
CA GLY A 47 17.73 15.34 1.21
C GLY A 47 16.76 16.29 1.91
N LEU A 48 17.24 17.17 2.79
CA LEU A 48 16.40 18.19 3.45
C LEU A 48 16.10 19.42 2.57
N LYS A 49 16.74 19.56 1.41
CA LYS A 49 16.43 20.69 0.52
C LYS A 49 15.03 20.51 -0.11
N PRO A 50 14.14 21.54 -0.03
CA PRO A 50 12.75 21.39 -0.47
C PRO A 50 12.61 20.84 -1.88
N HIS A 51 13.34 21.39 -2.85
CA HIS A 51 13.28 20.95 -4.25
C HIS A 51 13.81 19.53 -4.49
N ILE A 52 14.64 18.99 -3.57
CA ILE A 52 15.10 17.59 -3.60
C ILE A 52 14.02 16.68 -3.00
N ALA A 53 13.43 17.08 -1.86
CA ALA A 53 12.35 16.35 -1.22
C ALA A 53 11.13 16.20 -2.16
N GLU A 54 10.69 17.30 -2.77
CA GLU A 54 9.61 17.32 -3.77
C GLU A 54 9.91 16.40 -4.98
N ALA A 55 11.18 16.38 -5.43
CA ALA A 55 11.57 15.52 -6.55
C ALA A 55 11.56 14.03 -6.17
N ILE A 56 11.98 13.70 -4.96
CA ILE A 56 11.94 12.31 -4.45
C ILE A 56 10.49 11.84 -4.32
N GLU A 57 9.63 12.62 -3.67
CA GLU A 57 8.21 12.31 -3.49
C GLU A 57 7.51 12.05 -4.83
N ARG A 58 7.73 12.90 -5.83
CA ARG A 58 7.18 12.70 -7.18
C ARG A 58 7.66 11.41 -7.82
N LEU A 59 8.95 11.07 -7.72
CA LEU A 59 9.50 9.83 -8.27
C LEU A 59 8.95 8.60 -7.55
N GLU A 60 8.77 8.67 -6.23
CA GLU A 60 8.15 7.60 -5.43
C GLU A 60 6.67 7.39 -5.80
N GLU A 61 5.92 8.48 -6.06
CA GLU A 61 4.54 8.41 -6.54
C GLU A 61 4.45 7.79 -7.94
N GLU A 62 5.32 8.21 -8.88
CA GLU A 62 5.39 7.66 -10.23
C GLU A 62 5.72 6.15 -10.21
N ASP A 63 6.69 5.73 -9.41
CA ASP A 63 7.09 4.33 -9.27
C ASP A 63 6.00 3.48 -8.60
N SER A 64 5.33 4.04 -7.60
CA SER A 64 4.16 3.42 -6.96
C SER A 64 3.01 3.23 -7.96
N ALA A 65 2.71 4.23 -8.78
CA ALA A 65 1.67 4.14 -9.81
C ALA A 65 1.98 3.05 -10.85
N ILE A 66 3.25 2.93 -11.27
CA ILE A 66 3.71 1.89 -12.19
C ILE A 66 3.56 0.50 -11.56
N ARG A 67 3.97 0.32 -10.30
CA ARG A 67 3.83 -0.95 -9.58
C ARG A 67 2.36 -1.35 -9.47
N HIS A 68 1.50 -0.44 -9.04
CA HIS A 68 0.06 -0.69 -8.93
C HIS A 68 -0.59 -1.07 -10.28
N SER A 69 -0.19 -0.42 -11.37
CA SER A 69 -0.69 -0.77 -12.71
C SER A 69 -0.24 -2.16 -13.14
N THR A 70 1.03 -2.51 -12.89
CA THR A 70 1.59 -3.83 -13.22
C THR A 70 0.93 -4.94 -12.41
N ASP A 71 0.72 -4.73 -11.10
CA ASP A 71 0.04 -5.70 -10.24
C ASP A 71 -1.42 -5.89 -10.64
N ARG A 72 -2.11 -4.81 -11.03
CA ARG A 72 -3.49 -4.89 -11.55
C ARG A 72 -3.54 -5.72 -12.83
N LEU A 73 -2.67 -5.47 -13.80
CA LEU A 73 -2.60 -6.24 -15.05
C LEU A 73 -2.31 -7.73 -14.79
N ARG A 74 -1.44 -8.03 -13.84
CA ARG A 74 -1.13 -9.42 -13.44
C ARG A 74 -2.35 -10.09 -12.81
N ASN A 75 -3.05 -9.41 -11.92
CA ASN A 75 -4.26 -9.92 -11.28
C ASN A 75 -5.37 -10.15 -12.32
N ASP A 76 -5.60 -9.22 -13.22
CA ASP A 76 -6.57 -9.34 -14.31
C ASP A 76 -6.25 -10.55 -15.20
N TRP A 77 -4.98 -10.76 -15.54
CA TRP A 77 -4.55 -11.92 -16.31
C TRP A 77 -4.83 -13.25 -15.58
N ILE A 78 -4.56 -13.32 -14.26
CA ILE A 78 -4.86 -14.53 -13.45
C ILE A 78 -6.36 -14.80 -13.43
N LEU A 79 -7.17 -13.77 -13.19
CA LEU A 79 -8.63 -13.90 -13.16
C LEU A 79 -9.17 -14.36 -14.51
N GLN A 80 -8.67 -13.81 -15.62
CA GLN A 80 -9.03 -14.24 -16.97
C GLN A 80 -8.72 -15.73 -17.20
N ARG A 81 -7.51 -16.18 -16.79
CA ARG A 81 -7.14 -17.59 -16.92
C ARG A 81 -8.01 -18.52 -16.08
N LEU A 82 -8.39 -18.11 -14.88
CA LEU A 82 -9.32 -18.88 -14.05
C LEU A 82 -10.71 -18.95 -14.69
N GLN A 83 -11.20 -17.86 -15.29
CA GLN A 83 -12.47 -17.84 -16.04
C GLN A 83 -12.42 -18.80 -17.23
N ASP A 84 -11.36 -18.74 -18.05
CA ASP A 84 -11.17 -19.64 -19.18
C ASP A 84 -11.19 -21.11 -18.73
N GLU A 85 -10.56 -21.42 -17.58
CA GLU A 85 -10.50 -22.77 -17.04
C GLU A 85 -11.88 -23.25 -16.55
N ALA A 86 -12.67 -22.34 -15.94
CA ALA A 86 -14.00 -22.65 -15.44
C ALA A 86 -15.01 -22.95 -16.56
N ILE A 87 -14.92 -22.24 -17.72
CA ILE A 87 -15.89 -22.38 -18.82
C ILE A 87 -15.49 -23.41 -19.88
N ARG A 88 -14.24 -23.89 -19.88
CA ARG A 88 -13.74 -24.80 -20.91
C ARG A 88 -14.36 -26.20 -20.77
N PRO A 89 -15.18 -26.67 -21.77
CA PRO A 89 -15.92 -27.93 -21.64
C PRO A 89 -15.02 -29.17 -21.58
N LYS A 90 -13.80 -29.07 -22.14
CA LYS A 90 -12.82 -30.18 -22.17
C LYS A 90 -12.16 -30.45 -20.81
N ASN A 91 -12.27 -29.52 -19.88
CA ASN A 91 -11.70 -29.67 -18.55
C ASN A 91 -12.55 -30.60 -17.68
N PRO A 92 -11.93 -31.39 -16.80
CA PRO A 92 -12.65 -32.18 -15.81
C PRO A 92 -13.61 -31.29 -14.97
N ALA A 93 -14.76 -31.81 -14.61
CA ALA A 93 -15.75 -31.09 -13.81
C ALA A 93 -15.15 -30.56 -12.48
N SER A 94 -14.28 -31.36 -11.83
CA SER A 94 -13.59 -30.96 -10.62
C SER A 94 -12.69 -29.72 -10.79
N ALA A 95 -11.95 -29.65 -11.91
CA ALA A 95 -11.10 -28.49 -12.21
C ALA A 95 -11.94 -27.23 -12.45
N ARG A 96 -13.05 -27.36 -13.17
CA ARG A 96 -13.99 -26.27 -13.43
C ARG A 96 -14.62 -25.74 -12.15
N VAL A 97 -15.08 -26.63 -11.27
CA VAL A 97 -15.66 -26.27 -9.97
C VAL A 97 -14.61 -25.58 -9.10
N ARG A 98 -13.37 -26.10 -9.11
CA ARG A 98 -12.28 -25.50 -8.34
C ARG A 98 -11.92 -24.09 -8.83
N ALA A 99 -11.90 -23.87 -10.14
CA ALA A 99 -11.66 -22.56 -10.71
C ALA A 99 -12.78 -21.56 -10.31
N LEU A 100 -14.05 -21.99 -10.35
CA LEU A 100 -15.18 -21.19 -9.88
C LEU A 100 -15.10 -20.87 -8.39
N GLU A 101 -14.70 -21.82 -7.56
CA GLU A 101 -14.51 -21.61 -6.11
C GLU A 101 -13.45 -20.53 -5.85
N ILE A 102 -12.31 -20.61 -6.54
CA ILE A 102 -11.23 -19.61 -6.40
C ILE A 102 -11.74 -18.23 -6.86
N LEU A 103 -12.42 -18.14 -8.00
CA LEU A 103 -13.00 -16.89 -8.47
C LEU A 103 -14.00 -16.30 -7.46
N ALA A 104 -14.88 -17.12 -6.91
CA ALA A 104 -15.85 -16.69 -5.90
C ALA A 104 -15.18 -16.16 -4.63
N ARG A 105 -14.06 -16.79 -4.20
CA ARG A 105 -13.26 -16.31 -3.06
C ARG A 105 -12.62 -14.96 -3.35
N THR A 106 -12.08 -14.74 -4.56
CA THR A 106 -11.50 -13.43 -4.93
C THR A 106 -12.53 -12.32 -4.99
N GLN A 107 -13.81 -12.67 -5.24
CA GLN A 107 -14.93 -11.74 -5.24
C GLN A 107 -15.55 -11.53 -3.84
N GLY A 108 -15.01 -12.17 -2.81
CA GLY A 108 -15.54 -12.08 -1.45
C GLY A 108 -16.85 -12.80 -1.21
N MET A 109 -17.27 -13.69 -2.14
CA MET A 109 -18.54 -14.43 -2.01
C MET A 109 -18.54 -15.45 -0.87
N PHE A 110 -17.37 -15.90 -0.43
CA PHE A 110 -17.15 -16.78 0.73
C PHE A 110 -16.35 -16.05 1.81
N THR A 111 -16.74 -14.83 2.13
CA THR A 111 -16.26 -14.23 3.37
C THR A 111 -16.85 -15.03 4.51
N ASP A 112 -16.03 -15.85 5.17
CA ASP A 112 -16.32 -16.24 6.53
C ASP A 112 -16.46 -14.93 7.30
N VAL A 113 -17.70 -14.52 7.54
CA VAL A 113 -18.00 -13.49 8.52
C VAL A 113 -17.57 -14.13 9.83
N LYS A 114 -16.30 -13.98 10.19
CA LYS A 114 -15.89 -14.12 11.56
C LYS A 114 -16.69 -13.04 12.28
N HIS A 115 -17.82 -13.42 12.85
CA HIS A 115 -18.41 -12.68 13.93
C HIS A 115 -17.28 -12.59 14.97
N VAL A 116 -16.50 -11.51 14.92
CA VAL A 116 -15.77 -11.07 16.07
C VAL A 116 -16.91 -10.69 17.02
N GLU A 117 -17.35 -11.69 17.80
CA GLU A 117 -18.08 -11.38 19.03
C GLU A 117 -17.11 -10.53 19.83
N MET A 118 -17.25 -9.22 19.67
CA MET A 118 -16.69 -8.31 20.64
C MET A 118 -17.48 -8.64 21.91
N HIS A 119 -16.86 -9.41 22.79
CA HIS A 119 -17.34 -9.63 24.14
C HIS A 119 -17.30 -8.28 24.84
N ARG A 120 -18.32 -7.45 24.54
CA ARG A 120 -18.57 -6.24 25.31
C ARG A 120 -19.07 -6.71 26.68
N SER A 121 -18.46 -6.18 27.72
CA SER A 121 -18.93 -6.48 29.06
C SER A 121 -20.37 -6.00 29.21
N PRO A 122 -21.21 -6.69 30.02
CA PRO A 122 -22.58 -6.24 30.26
C PRO A 122 -22.69 -4.77 30.69
N GLY A 123 -21.71 -4.28 31.44
CA GLY A 123 -21.62 -2.88 31.85
C GLY A 123 -21.38 -1.88 30.72
N GLU A 124 -20.59 -2.24 29.71
CA GLU A 124 -20.37 -1.38 28.54
C GLU A 124 -21.63 -1.29 27.67
N ILE A 125 -22.39 -2.38 27.55
CA ILE A 125 -23.67 -2.39 26.83
C ILE A 125 -24.70 -1.54 27.55
N GLU A 126 -24.77 -1.63 28.88
CA GLU A 126 -25.69 -0.85 29.71
C GLU A 126 -25.40 0.66 29.61
N GLN A 127 -24.12 1.06 29.68
CA GLN A 127 -23.71 2.45 29.52
C GLN A 127 -24.05 3.00 28.13
N GLU A 128 -23.79 2.25 27.06
CA GLU A 128 -24.13 2.66 25.70
C GLU A 128 -25.64 2.79 25.48
N LEU A 129 -26.44 1.90 26.06
CA LEU A 129 -27.90 1.98 26.03
C LEU A 129 -28.43 3.22 26.79
N LEU A 130 -27.90 3.50 27.97
CA LEU A 130 -28.28 4.69 28.75
C LEU A 130 -27.90 5.96 27.99
N GLN A 131 -26.75 6.03 27.36
CA GLN A 131 -26.32 7.16 26.56
C GLN A 131 -27.23 7.37 25.34
N LYS A 132 -27.60 6.30 24.62
CA LYS A 132 -28.52 6.36 23.48
C LYS A 132 -29.93 6.77 23.90
N LEU A 133 -30.44 6.24 25.01
CA LEU A 133 -31.74 6.60 25.53
C LEU A 133 -31.78 8.08 25.98
N GLY A 134 -30.70 8.58 26.61
CA GLY A 134 -30.57 10.00 26.98
C GLY A 134 -30.54 10.93 25.75
N SER A 135 -29.95 10.49 24.62
CA SER A 135 -29.91 11.27 23.37
C SER A 135 -31.26 11.32 22.63
N LEU A 136 -32.13 10.35 22.84
CA LEU A 136 -33.45 10.28 22.20
C LEU A 136 -34.52 11.19 22.86
N ASN A 137 -34.22 11.89 23.98
CA ASN A 137 -35.10 12.84 24.64
C ASN A 137 -36.56 12.34 24.77
N LEU A 138 -36.75 11.05 25.03
CA LEU A 138 -38.07 10.49 25.27
C LEU A 138 -38.56 10.94 26.67
N PRO A 139 -39.67 11.69 26.78
CA PRO A 139 -40.24 12.01 28.07
C PRO A 139 -40.68 10.70 28.72
N LEU A 140 -40.09 10.38 29.86
CA LEU A 140 -40.59 9.33 30.73
C LEU A 140 -41.96 9.80 31.27
N SER A 141 -43.04 9.43 30.54
CA SER A 141 -44.38 9.58 31.03
C SER A 141 -44.60 8.55 32.13
N CYS A 142 -44.80 9.00 33.35
CA CYS A 142 -45.35 8.21 34.46
C CYS A 142 -46.74 7.71 34.11
#